data_60462dc7a263d09678fc69c4f1d5c0b3
#
_entry.id   60462dc7a263d09678fc69c4f1d5c0b3
#
_cell.length_a   1.000
_cell.length_b   1.000
_cell.length_c   1.000
_cell.angle_alpha   90.00
_cell.angle_beta   90.00
_cell.angle_gamma   90.00
#
_symmetry.space_group_name_H-M   'P 1'
#
loop_
_entity.id
_entity.type
_entity.pdbx_description
1 polymer ?
#
loop_
_entity_poly.entity_id
_entity_poly.type
_entity_poly.pdbx_seq_one_letter_code
_entity_poly.pdbx_strand_id
1 'polypeptide(L)'
;MSGTGTSSGGTSGSGTSSGGTSGSEAGSIPGAAGRILVVDDDPTVSEVVTGYLRRAGFTVETAADGPTALVCAERTRPDLVVLDLMLPGMDGLEVCRRLRANGRVPVIMLTARGDEDDRIAGLETGADDYVTKPFSPRELVLRVASVLRRGAAPTAAADPGAARAGGGREARLTGAGITLDPATHRAAKEGRELALTVREFDLLAHFLRHPGQAHGREELMREVWGWDFGDLSTVTVHVRRLRAKVEDDPGQPRLIQTVWGVGYRFEPGGPRPDSRYPAGSGEEVPA
;
A
#
# COMPACT_ATOMS: atom_id res chain seq x y z
N MET A 1 -24.97 -35.78 -83.86
CA MET A 1 -25.08 -37.02 -83.10
C MET A 1 -24.14 -36.93 -81.92
N SER A 2 -24.70 -36.88 -80.77
CA SER A 2 -24.32 -37.52 -79.48
C SER A 2 -22.91 -37.29 -78.96
N GLY A 3 -22.89 -36.84 -77.70
CA GLY A 3 -21.89 -37.33 -76.75
C GLY A 3 -21.46 -36.35 -75.71
N THR A 4 -22.23 -36.29 -74.72
CA THR A 4 -21.97 -36.03 -73.29
C THR A 4 -20.54 -36.32 -72.79
N GLY A 5 -20.06 -35.48 -71.83
CA GLY A 5 -18.91 -35.77 -71.01
C GLY A 5 -18.61 -34.70 -69.98
N THR A 6 -19.14 -34.89 -68.83
CA THR A 6 -18.87 -34.14 -67.59
C THR A 6 -17.51 -34.49 -67.03
N SER A 7 -16.73 -33.51 -66.54
CA SER A 7 -15.64 -33.74 -65.59
C SER A 7 -15.43 -32.56 -64.69
N SER A 8 -15.61 -32.80 -63.42
CA SER A 8 -15.35 -31.96 -62.27
C SER A 8 -13.84 -31.84 -61.98
N GLY A 9 -13.36 -30.63 -61.88
CA GLY A 9 -11.99 -30.34 -61.39
C GLY A 9 -12.04 -29.54 -60.12
N GLY A 10 -11.66 -30.16 -59.01
CA GLY A 10 -11.49 -29.49 -57.74
C GLY A 10 -10.19 -28.70 -57.67
N THR A 11 -10.26 -27.49 -57.22
CA THR A 11 -9.10 -26.66 -56.88
C THR A 11 -8.96 -26.57 -55.39
N SER A 12 -7.86 -27.14 -54.90
CA SER A 12 -7.36 -27.03 -53.55
C SER A 12 -6.85 -25.63 -53.29
N GLY A 13 -7.53 -24.89 -52.39
CA GLY A 13 -7.03 -23.63 -51.86
C GLY A 13 -6.10 -23.86 -50.69
N SER A 14 -4.85 -23.45 -50.87
CA SER A 14 -3.87 -23.38 -49.79
C SER A 14 -4.16 -22.18 -48.90
N GLY A 15 -4.66 -22.42 -47.69
CA GLY A 15 -4.82 -21.41 -46.63
C GLY A 15 -3.49 -21.13 -45.95
N THR A 16 -2.93 -19.95 -46.13
CA THR A 16 -1.84 -19.44 -45.29
C THR A 16 -2.37 -19.05 -43.94
N SER A 17 -2.03 -19.80 -42.88
CA SER A 17 -2.26 -19.44 -41.51
C SER A 17 -1.28 -18.36 -41.07
N SER A 18 -1.74 -17.13 -41.01
CA SER A 18 -1.05 -16.04 -40.32
C SER A 18 -1.14 -16.29 -38.79
N GLY A 19 0.02 -16.61 -38.21
CA GLY A 19 0.18 -16.72 -36.76
C GLY A 19 -0.08 -15.38 -36.10
N GLY A 20 -1.20 -15.26 -35.44
CA GLY A 20 -1.48 -14.18 -34.51
C GLY A 20 -0.61 -14.36 -33.29
N THR A 21 0.38 -13.48 -33.11
CA THR A 21 1.06 -13.29 -31.84
C THR A 21 0.02 -12.78 -30.82
N SER A 22 -0.39 -13.67 -29.90
CA SER A 22 -1.19 -13.32 -28.74
C SER A 22 -0.35 -12.41 -27.83
N GLY A 23 -0.49 -11.09 -28.04
CA GLY A 23 -0.09 -10.10 -27.08
C GLY A 23 -0.91 -10.34 -25.82
N SER A 24 -0.22 -10.73 -24.73
CA SER A 24 -0.79 -10.85 -23.39
C SER A 24 -1.47 -9.53 -23.05
N GLU A 25 -2.79 -9.49 -23.08
CA GLU A 25 -3.58 -8.38 -22.58
C GLU A 25 -3.28 -8.23 -21.06
N ALA A 26 -2.50 -7.21 -20.75
CA ALA A 26 -2.37 -6.73 -19.37
C ALA A 26 -3.73 -6.15 -19.00
N GLY A 27 -4.56 -6.96 -18.30
CA GLY A 27 -5.92 -6.60 -17.95
C GLY A 27 -5.96 -5.28 -17.19
N SER A 28 -6.80 -4.36 -17.67
CA SER A 28 -7.23 -3.19 -16.88
C SER A 28 -7.73 -3.65 -15.53
N ILE A 29 -7.26 -3.01 -14.47
CA ILE A 29 -7.78 -3.24 -13.13
C ILE A 29 -9.16 -2.57 -13.08
N PRO A 30 -10.28 -3.30 -12.88
CA PRO A 30 -11.60 -2.69 -12.83
C PRO A 30 -11.66 -1.65 -11.71
N GLY A 31 -12.01 -0.40 -12.05
CA GLY A 31 -12.13 0.69 -11.09
C GLY A 31 -10.82 1.42 -10.74
N ALA A 32 -9.72 1.18 -11.43
CA ALA A 32 -8.50 1.95 -11.27
C ALA A 32 -8.71 3.37 -11.84
N ALA A 33 -9.18 4.27 -10.98
CA ALA A 33 -9.23 5.70 -11.24
C ALA A 33 -8.35 6.37 -10.18
N GLY A 34 -7.46 7.28 -10.59
CA GLY A 34 -6.61 8.03 -9.68
C GLY A 34 -5.48 8.72 -10.43
N ARG A 35 -5.00 9.81 -9.84
CA ARG A 35 -3.88 10.59 -10.35
C ARG A 35 -2.61 10.21 -9.60
N ILE A 36 -1.62 9.72 -10.33
CA ILE A 36 -0.34 9.30 -9.79
C ILE A 36 0.74 10.29 -10.22
N LEU A 37 1.56 10.74 -9.28
CA LEU A 37 2.79 11.44 -9.56
C LEU A 37 3.96 10.45 -9.47
N VAL A 38 4.70 10.27 -10.55
CA VAL A 38 5.93 9.47 -10.60
C VAL A 38 7.12 10.40 -10.56
N VAL A 39 8.01 10.20 -9.61
CA VAL A 39 9.21 11.02 -9.39
C VAL A 39 10.43 10.10 -9.46
N ASP A 40 11.18 10.21 -10.55
CA ASP A 40 12.39 9.43 -10.81
C ASP A 40 13.26 10.20 -11.81
N ASP A 41 14.54 10.36 -11.56
CA ASP A 41 15.47 11.07 -12.43
C ASP A 41 15.94 10.25 -13.66
N ASP A 42 15.76 8.91 -13.59
CA ASP A 42 16.00 8.04 -14.75
C ASP A 42 14.77 8.06 -15.68
N PRO A 43 14.90 8.66 -16.89
CA PRO A 43 13.80 8.72 -17.84
C PRO A 43 13.31 7.34 -18.28
N THR A 44 14.19 6.32 -18.31
CA THR A 44 13.83 4.96 -18.71
C THR A 44 12.90 4.32 -17.68
N VAL A 45 13.23 4.46 -16.38
CA VAL A 45 12.41 3.96 -15.27
C VAL A 45 11.07 4.68 -15.26
N SER A 46 11.10 6.03 -15.34
CA SER A 46 9.91 6.87 -15.36
C SER A 46 8.97 6.52 -16.51
N GLU A 47 9.50 6.28 -17.71
CA GLU A 47 8.72 5.91 -18.90
C GLU A 47 8.06 4.54 -18.78
N VAL A 48 8.82 3.54 -18.31
CA VAL A 48 8.31 2.18 -18.06
C VAL A 48 7.21 2.20 -17.01
N VAL A 49 7.44 2.81 -15.86
CA VAL A 49 6.46 2.90 -14.75
C VAL A 49 5.19 3.62 -15.23
N THR A 50 5.34 4.77 -15.89
CA THR A 50 4.22 5.54 -16.45
C THR A 50 3.41 4.72 -17.44
N GLY A 51 4.08 3.98 -18.33
CA GLY A 51 3.42 3.13 -19.33
C GLY A 51 2.55 2.03 -18.67
N TYR A 52 3.05 1.38 -17.63
CA TYR A 52 2.29 0.35 -16.92
C TYR A 52 1.13 0.92 -16.11
N LEU A 53 1.33 2.04 -15.42
CA LEU A 53 0.27 2.71 -14.65
C LEU A 53 -0.86 3.23 -15.56
N ARG A 54 -0.53 3.84 -16.71
CA ARG A 54 -1.53 4.29 -17.69
C ARG A 54 -2.33 3.14 -18.28
N ARG A 55 -1.68 2.01 -18.60
CA ARG A 55 -2.38 0.80 -19.07
C ARG A 55 -3.32 0.23 -18.01
N ALA A 56 -3.01 0.41 -16.74
CA ALA A 56 -3.86 0.01 -15.63
C ALA A 56 -5.05 0.98 -15.41
N GLY A 57 -5.11 2.14 -16.10
CA GLY A 57 -6.20 3.10 -16.04
C GLY A 57 -5.92 4.34 -15.19
N PHE A 58 -4.69 4.52 -14.68
CA PHE A 58 -4.34 5.70 -13.90
C PHE A 58 -3.96 6.89 -14.80
N THR A 59 -4.25 8.10 -14.33
CA THR A 59 -3.67 9.33 -14.89
C THR A 59 -2.30 9.56 -14.26
N VAL A 60 -1.27 9.74 -15.07
CA VAL A 60 0.12 9.83 -14.57
C VAL A 60 0.77 11.13 -15.00
N GLU A 61 1.30 11.88 -14.04
CA GLU A 61 2.27 12.95 -14.22
C GLU A 61 3.65 12.53 -13.74
N THR A 62 4.70 13.17 -14.27
CA THR A 62 6.09 12.83 -13.95
C THR A 62 6.86 14.05 -13.51
N ALA A 63 7.86 13.85 -12.65
CA ALA A 63 8.86 14.83 -12.27
C ALA A 63 10.24 14.15 -12.20
N ALA A 64 11.30 14.86 -12.58
CA ALA A 64 12.65 14.30 -12.60
C ALA A 64 13.51 14.73 -11.39
N ASP A 65 12.97 15.55 -10.49
CA ASP A 65 13.68 16.06 -9.31
C ASP A 65 12.71 16.43 -8.19
N GLY A 66 13.24 16.59 -6.98
CA GLY A 66 12.45 16.89 -5.79
C GLY A 66 11.68 18.22 -5.84
N PRO A 67 12.30 19.35 -6.19
CA PRO A 67 11.61 20.63 -6.32
C PRO A 67 10.44 20.61 -7.30
N THR A 68 10.65 20.01 -8.48
CA THR A 68 9.60 19.83 -9.50
C THR A 68 8.48 18.94 -8.97
N ALA A 69 8.82 17.87 -8.25
CA ALA A 69 7.83 16.97 -7.64
C ALA A 69 6.91 17.70 -6.65
N LEU A 70 7.45 18.57 -5.79
CA LEU A 70 6.66 19.32 -4.82
C LEU A 70 5.72 20.33 -5.52
N VAL A 71 6.20 21.04 -6.52
CA VAL A 71 5.36 21.96 -7.32
C VAL A 71 4.25 21.19 -8.05
N CYS A 72 4.59 20.06 -8.65
CA CYS A 72 3.59 19.19 -9.30
C CYS A 72 2.55 18.68 -8.30
N ALA A 73 2.97 18.23 -7.12
CA ALA A 73 2.06 17.72 -6.09
C ALA A 73 1.06 18.77 -5.60
N GLU A 74 1.50 20.03 -5.40
CA GLU A 74 0.62 21.13 -5.03
C GLU A 74 -0.39 21.48 -6.14
N ARG A 75 0.07 21.53 -7.39
CA ARG A 75 -0.75 21.87 -8.56
C ARG A 75 -1.78 20.79 -8.87
N THR A 76 -1.39 19.53 -8.85
CA THR A 76 -2.19 18.43 -9.40
C THR A 76 -2.94 17.63 -8.35
N ARG A 77 -2.53 17.77 -7.09
CA ARG A 77 -3.08 17.03 -5.95
C ARG A 77 -3.21 15.54 -6.27
N PRO A 78 -2.09 14.83 -6.46
CA PRO A 78 -2.13 13.42 -6.79
C PRO A 78 -2.76 12.60 -5.66
N ASP A 79 -3.40 11.51 -6.02
CA ASP A 79 -3.97 10.55 -5.07
C ASP A 79 -2.89 9.63 -4.49
N LEU A 80 -1.72 9.51 -5.17
CA LEU A 80 -0.55 8.77 -4.71
C LEU A 80 0.71 9.29 -5.41
N VAL A 81 1.84 9.24 -4.69
CA VAL A 81 3.17 9.54 -5.23
C VAL A 81 4.02 8.27 -5.23
N VAL A 82 4.61 7.94 -6.39
CA VAL A 82 5.71 6.98 -6.53
C VAL A 82 6.99 7.79 -6.55
N LEU A 83 7.90 7.58 -5.61
CA LEU A 83 9.02 8.47 -5.34
C LEU A 83 10.33 7.71 -5.28
N ASP A 84 11.27 8.04 -6.16
CA ASP A 84 12.63 7.55 -6.01
C ASP A 84 13.31 8.19 -4.79
N LEU A 85 14.08 7.37 -4.09
CA LEU A 85 14.89 7.81 -2.96
C LEU A 85 16.09 8.66 -3.44
N MET A 86 16.72 8.21 -4.52
CA MET A 86 17.99 8.75 -5.02
C MET A 86 17.74 9.84 -6.10
N LEU A 87 17.23 10.98 -5.68
CA LEU A 87 17.00 12.12 -6.58
C LEU A 87 18.16 13.12 -6.55
N PRO A 88 18.48 13.81 -7.67
CA PRO A 88 19.50 14.84 -7.69
C PRO A 88 19.05 16.08 -6.90
N GLY A 89 19.97 16.61 -6.11
CA GLY A 89 19.81 17.89 -5.38
C GLY A 89 19.00 17.75 -4.09
N MET A 90 17.73 17.37 -4.14
CA MET A 90 16.88 17.10 -2.98
C MET A 90 16.54 15.61 -2.92
N ASP A 91 16.99 14.92 -1.90
CA ASP A 91 16.73 13.48 -1.75
C ASP A 91 15.23 13.17 -1.56
N GLY A 92 14.84 11.93 -1.88
CA GLY A 92 13.46 11.48 -1.79
C GLY A 92 12.92 11.49 -0.36
N LEU A 93 13.77 11.36 0.68
CA LEU A 93 13.35 11.44 2.08
C LEU A 93 12.88 12.85 2.41
N GLU A 94 13.60 13.89 1.94
CA GLU A 94 13.20 15.27 2.13
C GLU A 94 11.91 15.62 1.37
N VAL A 95 11.77 15.11 0.13
CA VAL A 95 10.53 15.25 -0.64
C VAL A 95 9.36 14.63 0.13
N CYS A 96 9.53 13.40 0.65
CA CYS A 96 8.51 12.73 1.44
C CYS A 96 8.14 13.51 2.70
N ARG A 97 9.12 14.01 3.45
CA ARG A 97 8.87 14.84 4.65
C ARG A 97 8.03 16.05 4.32
N ARG A 98 8.33 16.78 3.23
CA ARG A 98 7.58 17.97 2.79
C ARG A 98 6.17 17.63 2.31
N LEU A 99 6.02 16.53 1.57
CA LEU A 99 4.68 16.04 1.19
C LEU A 99 3.83 15.71 2.42
N ARG A 100 4.43 15.12 3.45
CA ARG A 100 3.74 14.80 4.73
C ARG A 100 3.38 16.02 5.55
N ALA A 101 4.21 17.07 5.55
CA ALA A 101 3.91 18.32 6.22
C ALA A 101 2.70 19.04 5.58
N ASN A 102 2.53 18.90 4.26
CA ASN A 102 1.47 19.56 3.49
C ASN A 102 0.21 18.71 3.32
N GLY A 103 0.22 17.40 3.69
CA GLY A 103 -0.93 16.56 3.49
C GLY A 103 -0.70 15.07 3.76
N ARG A 104 -1.75 14.27 3.49
CA ARG A 104 -1.77 12.82 3.74
C ARG A 104 -1.65 12.00 2.44
N VAL A 105 -1.13 12.59 1.34
CA VAL A 105 -1.02 11.86 0.07
C VAL A 105 -0.18 10.60 0.27
N PRO A 106 -0.65 9.40 -0.11
CA PRO A 106 0.13 8.18 0.00
C PRO A 106 1.44 8.24 -0.82
N VAL A 107 2.53 7.69 -0.26
CA VAL A 107 3.84 7.65 -0.90
C VAL A 107 4.35 6.21 -0.93
N ILE A 108 4.67 5.72 -2.13
CA ILE A 108 5.43 4.47 -2.34
C ILE A 108 6.85 4.86 -2.74
N MET A 109 7.84 4.47 -1.95
CA MET A 109 9.24 4.74 -2.27
C MET A 109 9.85 3.67 -3.16
N LEU A 110 10.66 4.11 -4.13
CA LEU A 110 11.55 3.24 -4.90
C LEU A 110 12.95 3.34 -4.27
N THR A 111 13.57 2.19 -3.94
CA THR A 111 14.87 2.14 -3.24
C THR A 111 15.84 1.21 -3.98
N ALA A 112 17.14 1.45 -3.85
CA ALA A 112 18.16 0.53 -4.35
C ALA A 112 18.18 -0.77 -3.52
N ARG A 113 18.57 -1.88 -4.14
CA ARG A 113 18.74 -3.16 -3.47
C ARG A 113 20.02 -3.12 -2.61
N GLY A 114 19.90 -3.36 -1.32
CA GLY A 114 21.05 -3.48 -0.40
C GLY A 114 21.05 -2.52 0.79
N ASP A 115 20.35 -1.40 0.70
CA ASP A 115 20.28 -0.41 1.78
C ASP A 115 19.06 -0.66 2.68
N GLU A 116 19.23 -1.57 3.64
CA GLU A 116 18.20 -1.83 4.66
C GLU A 116 17.97 -0.57 5.51
N ASP A 117 19.03 0.17 5.79
CA ASP A 117 18.95 1.42 6.54
C ASP A 117 18.17 2.49 5.78
N ASP A 118 18.36 2.63 4.46
CA ASP A 118 17.59 3.55 3.62
C ASP A 118 16.12 3.18 3.52
N ARG A 119 15.79 1.87 3.49
CA ARG A 119 14.39 1.42 3.53
C ARG A 119 13.72 1.76 4.85
N ILE A 120 14.43 1.50 5.96
CA ILE A 120 13.94 1.81 7.30
C ILE A 120 13.77 3.34 7.42
N ALA A 121 14.75 4.12 7.01
CA ALA A 121 14.68 5.59 7.01
C ALA A 121 13.52 6.11 6.14
N GLY A 122 13.32 5.53 4.96
CA GLY A 122 12.19 5.87 4.07
C GLY A 122 10.85 5.61 4.71
N LEU A 123 10.68 4.42 5.28
CA LEU A 123 9.46 4.09 6.02
C LEU A 123 9.31 4.98 7.26
N GLU A 124 10.35 5.23 8.04
CA GLU A 124 10.31 6.12 9.21
C GLU A 124 9.93 7.57 8.85
N THR A 125 10.32 8.04 7.66
CA THR A 125 9.99 9.37 7.15
C THR A 125 8.52 9.54 6.81
N GLY A 126 7.77 8.45 6.63
CA GLY A 126 6.34 8.54 6.39
C GLY A 126 5.85 7.84 5.13
N ALA A 127 6.68 7.14 4.40
CA ALA A 127 6.21 6.32 3.28
C ALA A 127 5.19 5.28 3.73
N ASP A 128 4.23 4.97 2.88
CA ASP A 128 3.21 3.94 3.12
C ASP A 128 3.70 2.57 2.68
N ASP A 129 4.62 2.55 1.71
CA ASP A 129 5.24 1.34 1.19
C ASP A 129 6.57 1.65 0.51
N TYR A 130 7.34 0.62 0.20
CA TYR A 130 8.54 0.71 -0.62
C TYR A 130 8.65 -0.45 -1.60
N VAL A 131 9.40 -0.22 -2.67
CA VAL A 131 9.70 -1.20 -3.71
C VAL A 131 11.19 -1.12 -4.03
N THR A 132 11.89 -2.25 -3.95
CA THR A 132 13.33 -2.29 -4.22
C THR A 132 13.63 -2.44 -5.71
N LYS A 133 14.52 -1.60 -6.25
CA LYS A 133 15.06 -1.73 -7.61
C LYS A 133 16.08 -2.88 -7.68
N PRO A 134 16.07 -3.78 -8.71
CA PRO A 134 15.11 -3.81 -9.80
C PRO A 134 13.76 -4.41 -9.37
N PHE A 135 12.67 -3.83 -9.83
CA PHE A 135 11.32 -4.27 -9.50
C PHE A 135 10.51 -4.69 -10.74
N SER A 136 9.46 -5.45 -10.52
CA SER A 136 8.46 -5.72 -11.54
C SER A 136 7.49 -4.54 -11.66
N PRO A 137 7.36 -3.89 -12.84
CA PRO A 137 6.37 -2.83 -13.01
C PRO A 137 4.92 -3.29 -12.72
N ARG A 138 4.62 -4.57 -12.94
CA ARG A 138 3.32 -5.17 -12.58
C ARG A 138 3.11 -5.20 -11.07
N GLU A 139 4.14 -5.54 -10.32
CA GLU A 139 4.11 -5.50 -8.85
C GLU A 139 3.83 -4.09 -8.36
N LEU A 140 4.52 -3.08 -8.90
CA LEU A 140 4.30 -1.68 -8.53
C LEU A 140 2.84 -1.26 -8.80
N VAL A 141 2.25 -1.62 -9.94
CA VAL A 141 0.84 -1.34 -10.26
C VAL A 141 -0.10 -1.96 -9.22
N LEU A 142 0.14 -3.20 -8.79
CA LEU A 142 -0.66 -3.85 -7.77
C LEU A 142 -0.56 -3.14 -6.42
N ARG A 143 0.64 -2.68 -6.05
CA ARG A 143 0.88 -1.91 -4.83
C ARG A 143 0.15 -0.57 -4.86
N VAL A 144 0.26 0.19 -5.95
CA VAL A 144 -0.47 1.44 -6.18
C VAL A 144 -1.98 1.22 -6.05
N ALA A 145 -2.52 0.23 -6.76
CA ALA A 145 -3.94 -0.10 -6.69
C ALA A 145 -4.40 -0.49 -5.28
N SER A 146 -3.57 -1.23 -4.54
CA SER A 146 -3.87 -1.62 -3.16
C SER A 146 -3.92 -0.42 -2.20
N VAL A 147 -2.99 0.53 -2.34
CA VAL A 147 -2.97 1.74 -1.51
C VAL A 147 -4.19 2.62 -1.81
N LEU A 148 -4.50 2.85 -3.09
CA LEU A 148 -5.61 3.70 -3.50
C LEU A 148 -6.99 3.12 -3.19
N ARG A 149 -7.20 1.82 -3.35
CA ARG A 149 -8.47 1.15 -3.06
C ARG A 149 -8.93 1.35 -1.61
N ARG A 150 -8.00 1.48 -0.68
CA ARG A 150 -8.28 1.65 0.75
C ARG A 150 -8.39 3.12 1.16
N GLY A 151 -7.73 4.02 0.44
CA GLY A 151 -7.85 5.47 0.64
C GLY A 151 -9.15 6.06 0.08
N ALA A 152 -9.78 5.38 -0.86
CA ALA A 152 -11.09 5.76 -1.36
C ALA A 152 -12.15 5.26 -0.37
N ALA A 153 -12.78 6.18 0.39
CA ALA A 153 -14.07 5.88 1.00
C ALA A 153 -14.99 5.28 -0.08
N PRO A 154 -15.87 4.31 0.22
CA PRO A 154 -16.76 3.73 -0.77
C PRO A 154 -17.63 4.84 -1.36
N THR A 155 -17.20 5.41 -2.48
CA THR A 155 -18.06 6.22 -3.34
C THR A 155 -19.08 5.24 -3.87
N ALA A 156 -20.31 5.37 -3.39
CA ALA A 156 -21.47 4.65 -3.83
C ALA A 156 -21.70 4.88 -5.33
N ALA A 157 -21.03 4.08 -6.16
CA ALA A 157 -21.51 3.74 -7.48
C ALA A 157 -22.28 2.42 -7.35
N ALA A 158 -23.38 2.47 -6.60
CA ALA A 158 -24.33 1.39 -6.49
C ALA A 158 -25.49 1.73 -7.43
N ASP A 159 -25.73 0.82 -8.38
CA ASP A 159 -26.92 0.64 -9.20
C ASP A 159 -28.19 0.95 -8.38
N PRO A 160 -29.12 1.83 -8.85
CA PRO A 160 -30.32 2.20 -8.11
C PRO A 160 -31.37 1.07 -7.97
N GLY A 161 -31.05 -0.17 -8.35
CA GLY A 161 -31.95 -1.32 -8.32
C GLY A 161 -31.85 -2.24 -7.09
N ALA A 162 -30.84 -2.14 -6.23
CA ALA A 162 -30.62 -3.04 -5.10
C ALA A 162 -30.85 -2.36 -3.72
N ALA A 163 -31.91 -1.58 -3.61
CA ALA A 163 -32.34 -1.02 -2.34
C ALA A 163 -33.17 -2.05 -1.56
N ARG A 164 -32.50 -3.00 -0.88
CA ARG A 164 -33.07 -3.70 0.29
C ARG A 164 -31.96 -4.40 1.08
N ALA A 165 -31.87 -4.01 2.36
CA ALA A 165 -31.08 -4.60 3.46
C ALA A 165 -29.61 -4.16 3.59
N GLY A 166 -29.35 -3.21 4.49
CA GLY A 166 -28.10 -3.09 5.23
C GLY A 166 -26.97 -2.32 4.56
N GLY A 167 -27.19 -1.11 4.07
CA GLY A 167 -26.14 -0.11 3.87
C GLY A 167 -25.59 0.33 5.24
N GLY A 168 -24.89 -0.57 5.95
CA GLY A 168 -24.24 -0.28 7.21
C GLY A 168 -23.06 0.65 6.93
N ARG A 169 -23.21 1.91 7.29
CA ARG A 169 -22.09 2.82 7.54
C ARG A 169 -21.15 2.02 8.45
N GLU A 170 -19.93 1.71 7.94
CA GLU A 170 -18.96 0.98 8.77
C GLU A 170 -18.91 1.62 10.14
N ALA A 171 -19.21 0.82 11.18
CA ALA A 171 -19.34 1.34 12.52
C ALA A 171 -18.00 1.95 12.96
N ARG A 172 -18.07 3.08 13.65
CA ARG A 172 -16.91 3.69 14.26
C ARG A 172 -16.24 2.67 15.19
N LEU A 173 -14.93 2.45 15.00
CA LEU A 173 -14.15 1.55 15.84
C LEU A 173 -13.63 2.31 17.07
N THR A 174 -13.73 1.68 18.24
CA THR A 174 -13.29 2.30 19.49
C THR A 174 -12.56 1.29 20.37
N GLY A 175 -11.53 1.74 21.08
CA GLY A 175 -10.78 0.94 22.05
C GLY A 175 -9.67 1.75 22.71
N ALA A 176 -9.47 1.60 24.01
CA ALA A 176 -8.40 2.27 24.78
C ALA A 176 -8.33 3.80 24.57
N GLY A 177 -9.47 4.48 24.58
CA GLY A 177 -9.53 5.93 24.33
C GLY A 177 -9.33 6.33 22.88
N ILE A 178 -9.09 5.37 21.97
CA ILE A 178 -8.97 5.60 20.54
C ILE A 178 -10.34 5.49 19.89
N THR A 179 -10.62 6.42 18.98
CA THR A 179 -11.79 6.41 18.10
C THR A 179 -11.32 6.50 16.66
N LEU A 180 -11.79 5.60 15.82
CA LEU A 180 -11.46 5.56 14.40
C LEU A 180 -12.75 5.51 13.59
N ASP A 181 -12.89 6.42 12.63
CA ASP A 181 -14.03 6.53 11.73
C ASP A 181 -13.61 6.13 10.30
N PRO A 182 -13.96 4.92 9.84
CA PRO A 182 -13.58 4.46 8.50
C PRO A 182 -14.21 5.29 7.38
N ALA A 183 -15.40 5.85 7.60
CA ALA A 183 -16.12 6.62 6.57
C ALA A 183 -15.47 7.98 6.28
N THR A 184 -14.85 8.59 7.29
CA THR A 184 -14.15 9.89 7.15
C THR A 184 -12.63 9.76 7.13
N HIS A 185 -12.12 8.54 7.31
CA HIS A 185 -10.70 8.22 7.45
C HIS A 185 -9.99 9.06 8.52
N ARG A 186 -10.69 9.29 9.64
CA ARG A 186 -10.19 10.07 10.78
C ARG A 186 -10.01 9.19 12.00
N ALA A 187 -8.97 9.45 12.77
CA ALA A 187 -8.72 8.80 14.05
C ALA A 187 -8.39 9.84 15.10
N ALA A 188 -8.77 9.56 16.36
CA ALA A 188 -8.45 10.38 17.52
C ALA A 188 -8.12 9.49 18.71
N LYS A 189 -7.22 9.95 19.61
CA LYS A 189 -7.00 9.37 20.95
C LYS A 189 -7.38 10.43 21.98
N GLU A 190 -8.28 10.11 22.92
CA GLU A 190 -8.76 11.01 23.96
C GLU A 190 -9.24 12.38 23.43
N GLY A 191 -9.89 12.36 22.26
CA GLY A 191 -10.39 13.55 21.57
C GLY A 191 -9.35 14.33 20.76
N ARG A 192 -8.07 13.97 20.82
CA ARG A 192 -7.00 14.57 19.99
C ARG A 192 -6.87 13.83 18.68
N GLU A 193 -6.92 14.57 17.57
CA GLU A 193 -6.76 13.97 16.24
C GLU A 193 -5.38 13.34 16.08
N LEU A 194 -5.35 12.12 15.53
CA LEU A 194 -4.13 11.39 15.19
C LEU A 194 -3.78 11.62 13.71
N ALA A 195 -2.58 12.13 13.45
CA ALA A 195 -2.06 12.27 12.09
C ALA A 195 -1.50 10.93 11.60
N LEU A 196 -2.39 10.05 11.14
CA LEU A 196 -2.03 8.74 10.61
C LEU A 196 -1.84 8.80 9.09
N THR A 197 -0.87 8.03 8.57
CA THR A 197 -0.82 7.70 7.14
C THR A 197 -1.90 6.67 6.81
N VAL A 198 -2.14 6.43 5.51
CA VAL A 198 -3.16 5.46 5.08
C VAL A 198 -2.90 4.08 5.70
N ARG A 199 -1.65 3.63 5.67
CA ARG A 199 -1.29 2.30 6.21
C ARG A 199 -1.31 2.22 7.73
N GLU A 200 -0.95 3.28 8.42
CA GLU A 200 -1.10 3.34 9.88
C GLU A 200 -2.57 3.30 10.31
N PHE A 201 -3.43 3.99 9.53
CA PHE A 201 -4.88 3.95 9.74
C PHE A 201 -5.44 2.54 9.54
N ASP A 202 -5.08 1.88 8.43
CA ASP A 202 -5.51 0.52 8.12
C ASP A 202 -5.05 -0.48 9.18
N LEU A 203 -3.79 -0.36 9.62
CA LEU A 203 -3.21 -1.21 10.67
C LEU A 203 -3.93 -1.01 12.01
N LEU A 204 -4.19 0.23 12.39
CA LEU A 204 -4.95 0.54 13.61
C LEU A 204 -6.39 0.03 13.51
N ALA A 205 -7.04 0.19 12.36
CA ALA A 205 -8.38 -0.33 12.11
C ALA A 205 -8.44 -1.86 12.24
N HIS A 206 -7.42 -2.54 11.71
CA HIS A 206 -7.30 -4.00 11.84
C HIS A 206 -7.17 -4.41 13.32
N PHE A 207 -6.31 -3.78 14.08
CA PHE A 207 -6.14 -4.05 15.51
C PHE A 207 -7.40 -3.77 16.33
N LEU A 208 -8.11 -2.69 16.05
CA LEU A 208 -9.36 -2.35 16.73
C LEU A 208 -10.51 -3.31 16.39
N ARG A 209 -10.49 -3.97 15.24
CA ARG A 209 -11.45 -5.02 14.88
C ARG A 209 -11.15 -6.37 15.54
N HIS A 210 -9.90 -6.60 15.95
CA HIS A 210 -9.44 -7.87 16.50
C HIS A 210 -8.73 -7.68 17.86
N PRO A 211 -9.38 -7.09 18.86
CA PRO A 211 -8.77 -6.83 20.16
C PRO A 211 -8.43 -8.14 20.88
N GLY A 212 -7.25 -8.21 21.49
CA GLY A 212 -6.76 -9.37 22.23
C GLY A 212 -6.24 -10.52 21.34
N GLN A 213 -6.38 -10.43 20.01
CA GLN A 213 -5.87 -11.44 19.09
C GLN A 213 -4.43 -11.14 18.69
N ALA A 214 -3.57 -12.15 18.72
CA ALA A 214 -2.20 -12.06 18.21
C ALA A 214 -2.17 -12.36 16.72
N HIS A 215 -1.51 -11.48 15.96
CA HIS A 215 -1.36 -11.58 14.50
C HIS A 215 0.10 -11.71 14.12
N GLY A 216 0.40 -12.67 13.23
CA GLY A 216 1.71 -12.82 12.63
C GLY A 216 2.03 -11.67 11.66
N ARG A 217 3.33 -11.43 11.41
CA ARG A 217 3.73 -10.38 10.44
C ARG A 217 3.25 -10.68 9.03
N GLU A 218 3.27 -11.95 8.61
CA GLU A 218 2.76 -12.39 7.32
C GLU A 218 1.24 -12.21 7.22
N GLU A 219 0.51 -12.53 8.29
CA GLU A 219 -0.93 -12.31 8.37
C GLU A 219 -1.26 -10.82 8.26
N LEU A 220 -0.57 -9.97 9.02
CA LEU A 220 -0.73 -8.51 8.94
C LEU A 220 -0.40 -7.99 7.53
N MET A 221 0.66 -8.50 6.89
CA MET A 221 1.01 -8.13 5.53
C MET A 221 -0.13 -8.46 4.56
N ARG A 222 -0.75 -9.62 4.68
CA ARG A 222 -1.88 -10.03 3.85
C ARG A 222 -3.15 -9.24 4.15
N GLU A 223 -3.49 -9.10 5.43
CA GLU A 223 -4.77 -8.47 5.83
C GLU A 223 -4.75 -6.94 5.69
N VAL A 224 -3.62 -6.29 6.00
CA VAL A 224 -3.49 -4.83 6.00
C VAL A 224 -2.94 -4.30 4.68
N TRP A 225 -1.95 -4.96 4.06
CA TRP A 225 -1.38 -4.52 2.78
C TRP A 225 -2.03 -5.21 1.58
N GLY A 226 -2.62 -6.40 1.78
CA GLY A 226 -3.24 -7.19 0.73
C GLY A 226 -2.22 -7.99 -0.09
N TRP A 227 -1.05 -8.30 0.49
CA TRP A 227 0.02 -9.04 -0.15
C TRP A 227 0.43 -10.27 0.65
N ASP A 228 0.75 -11.33 -0.07
CA ASP A 228 1.35 -12.56 0.43
C ASP A 228 2.87 -12.62 0.14
N PHE A 229 3.45 -11.50 -0.31
CA PHE A 229 4.86 -11.31 -0.64
C PHE A 229 5.36 -9.95 -0.11
N GLY A 230 6.67 -9.79 -0.08
CA GLY A 230 7.32 -8.54 0.35
C GLY A 230 8.09 -8.71 1.65
N ASP A 231 8.74 -7.64 2.07
CA ASP A 231 9.57 -7.64 3.28
C ASP A 231 8.73 -7.36 4.52
N LEU A 232 8.77 -8.28 5.47
CA LEU A 232 8.04 -8.19 6.74
C LEU A 232 8.54 -7.06 7.65
N SER A 233 9.71 -6.46 7.35
CA SER A 233 10.20 -5.25 8.04
C SER A 233 9.23 -4.08 7.88
N THR A 234 8.48 -4.00 6.76
CA THR A 234 7.40 -3.05 6.54
C THR A 234 6.40 -3.03 7.70
N VAL A 235 5.95 -4.20 8.13
CA VAL A 235 5.02 -4.32 9.27
C VAL A 235 5.65 -3.81 10.55
N THR A 236 6.91 -4.18 10.80
CA THR A 236 7.65 -3.79 12.02
C THR A 236 7.79 -2.27 12.13
N VAL A 237 8.16 -1.61 11.03
CA VAL A 237 8.32 -0.14 11.00
C VAL A 237 6.96 0.56 11.19
N HIS A 238 5.91 0.10 10.53
CA HIS A 238 4.58 0.68 10.70
C HIS A 238 4.03 0.48 12.11
N VAL A 239 4.27 -0.66 12.75
CA VAL A 239 3.93 -0.87 14.17
C VAL A 239 4.70 0.10 15.06
N ARG A 240 6.02 0.28 14.84
CA ARG A 240 6.84 1.26 15.58
C ARG A 240 6.30 2.68 15.44
N ARG A 241 6.00 3.11 14.21
CA ARG A 241 5.43 4.44 13.94
C ARG A 241 4.04 4.62 14.55
N LEU A 242 3.19 3.58 14.47
CA LEU A 242 1.88 3.61 15.08
C LEU A 242 1.97 3.72 16.60
N ARG A 243 2.88 2.97 17.25
CA ARG A 243 3.17 3.10 18.68
C ARG A 243 3.56 4.52 19.05
N ALA A 244 4.43 5.17 18.29
CA ALA A 244 4.82 6.56 18.52
C ALA A 244 3.65 7.56 18.53
N LYS A 245 2.49 7.17 17.94
CA LYS A 245 1.29 8.02 17.85
C LYS A 245 0.18 7.62 18.83
N VAL A 246 0.11 6.36 19.23
CA VAL A 246 -1.00 5.85 20.04
C VAL A 246 -0.59 5.44 21.45
N GLU A 247 0.67 5.13 21.71
CA GLU A 247 1.16 4.79 23.06
C GLU A 247 1.52 6.06 23.85
N ASP A 248 1.44 5.97 25.16
CA ASP A 248 1.94 7.03 26.05
C ASP A 248 3.46 6.96 26.16
N ASP A 249 4.03 5.74 26.18
CA ASP A 249 5.45 5.44 26.09
C ASP A 249 5.69 4.39 24.98
N PRO A 250 6.18 4.78 23.79
CA PRO A 250 6.48 3.85 22.72
C PRO A 250 7.53 2.79 23.07
N GLY A 251 8.40 3.07 24.02
CA GLY A 251 9.43 2.13 24.50
C GLY A 251 8.85 1.03 25.38
N GLN A 252 7.71 1.32 26.04
CA GLN A 252 6.97 0.37 26.88
C GLN A 252 5.52 0.24 26.40
N PRO A 253 5.30 -0.33 25.20
CA PRO A 253 3.98 -0.33 24.57
C PRO A 253 2.98 -1.17 25.36
N ARG A 254 1.84 -0.57 25.68
CA ARG A 254 0.74 -1.21 26.41
C ARG A 254 -0.43 -1.59 25.52
N LEU A 255 -0.68 -0.82 24.47
CA LEU A 255 -1.80 -1.03 23.56
C LEU A 255 -1.42 -2.02 22.46
N ILE A 256 -0.30 -1.80 21.78
CA ILE A 256 0.18 -2.68 20.70
C ILE A 256 1.38 -3.46 21.23
N GLN A 257 1.13 -4.65 21.75
CA GLN A 257 2.15 -5.49 22.38
C GLN A 257 2.86 -6.37 21.36
N THR A 258 4.14 -6.66 21.60
CA THR A 258 4.87 -7.71 20.88
C THR A 258 4.58 -9.05 21.51
N VAL A 259 4.12 -10.00 20.72
CA VAL A 259 3.96 -11.41 21.13
C VAL A 259 5.14 -12.17 20.54
N TRP A 260 6.12 -12.50 21.39
CA TRP A 260 7.37 -13.13 20.97
C TRP A 260 7.13 -14.43 20.22
N GLY A 261 7.81 -14.60 19.11
CA GLY A 261 7.65 -15.76 18.22
C GLY A 261 6.38 -15.75 17.35
N VAL A 262 5.45 -14.80 17.55
CA VAL A 262 4.21 -14.68 16.79
C VAL A 262 4.17 -13.38 15.99
N GLY A 263 4.11 -12.23 16.67
CA GLY A 263 3.94 -10.93 16.01
C GLY A 263 3.42 -9.86 16.97
N TYR A 264 2.21 -9.33 16.73
CA TYR A 264 1.66 -8.21 17.47
C TYR A 264 0.20 -8.43 17.89
N ARG A 265 -0.20 -7.79 18.99
CA ARG A 265 -1.54 -7.88 19.57
C ARG A 265 -1.97 -6.51 20.11
N PHE A 266 -3.23 -6.15 19.91
CA PHE A 266 -3.82 -4.95 20.50
C PHE A 266 -4.57 -5.29 21.79
N GLU A 267 -4.18 -4.68 22.91
CA GLU A 267 -4.77 -4.87 24.24
C GLU A 267 -5.42 -3.58 24.74
N PRO A 268 -6.73 -3.39 24.57
CA PRO A 268 -7.41 -2.15 24.96
C PRO A 268 -7.49 -1.95 26.50
N GLY A 269 -7.30 -3.00 27.28
CA GLY A 269 -7.35 -2.96 28.76
C GLY A 269 -5.99 -2.92 29.48
N GLY A 270 -4.90 -2.73 28.73
CA GLY A 270 -3.54 -2.86 29.26
C GLY A 270 -3.04 -4.32 29.31
N PRO A 271 -1.79 -4.57 29.76
CA PRO A 271 -1.20 -5.89 29.69
C PRO A 271 -1.96 -6.88 30.57
N ARG A 272 -2.48 -7.94 29.95
CA ARG A 272 -2.83 -9.15 30.71
C ARG A 272 -1.52 -9.73 31.23
N PRO A 273 -1.42 -10.10 32.51
CA PRO A 273 -0.27 -10.83 33.02
C PRO A 273 -0.23 -12.18 32.28
N ASP A 274 0.62 -12.27 31.27
CA ASP A 274 0.88 -13.52 30.58
C ASP A 274 1.63 -14.42 31.55
N SER A 275 0.97 -15.47 32.04
CA SER A 275 1.44 -16.40 33.07
C SER A 275 2.64 -17.27 32.63
N ARG A 276 3.34 -16.96 31.53
CA ARG A 276 4.36 -17.81 30.95
C ARG A 276 5.79 -17.22 30.90
N TYR A 277 5.98 -15.95 31.24
CA TYR A 277 7.34 -15.39 31.37
C TYR A 277 7.40 -14.49 32.59
N PRO A 278 8.11 -14.92 33.67
CA PRO A 278 8.40 -14.03 34.78
C PRO A 278 9.29 -12.89 34.27
N ALA A 279 8.97 -11.66 34.69
CA ALA A 279 9.84 -10.50 34.54
C ALA A 279 11.24 -10.91 34.98
N GLY A 280 12.24 -10.68 34.11
CA GLY A 280 13.60 -11.05 34.37
C GLY A 280 14.05 -10.54 35.73
N SER A 281 14.21 -11.44 36.65
CA SER A 281 14.97 -11.23 37.89
C SER A 281 16.40 -10.88 37.48
N GLY A 282 16.78 -9.63 37.70
CA GLY A 282 18.15 -9.19 37.65
C GLY A 282 18.97 -10.06 38.60
N GLU A 283 19.74 -10.97 38.06
CA GLU A 283 20.77 -11.70 38.80
C GLU A 283 21.97 -10.79 38.90
N GLU A 284 22.09 -10.14 40.07
CA GLU A 284 23.32 -9.53 40.51
C GLU A 284 24.43 -10.64 40.57
N VAL A 285 25.42 -10.49 39.75
CA VAL A 285 26.65 -11.29 39.85
C VAL A 285 27.44 -10.72 41.01
N PRO A 286 27.72 -11.47 42.11
CA PRO A 286 28.63 -11.01 43.16
C PRO A 286 30.08 -11.11 42.66
N ALA A 287 30.91 -10.17 43.14
CA ALA A 287 32.31 -9.91 42.85
C ALA A 287 33.26 -11.11 43.07
#